data_e0e0c673aec01574177057e07f298f5a
#
_entry.id   e0e0c673aec01574177057e07f298f5a
#
_cell.length_a   1.000
_cell.length_b   1.000
_cell.length_c   1.000
_cell.angle_alpha   90.00
_cell.angle_beta   90.00
_cell.angle_gamma   90.00
#
_symmetry.space_group_name_H-M   'P 1'
#
loop_
_entity.id
_entity.type
_entity.pdbx_description
1 polymer ?
#
loop_
_entity_poly.entity_id
_entity_poly.type
_entity_poly.pdbx_seq_one_letter_code
_entity_poly.pdbx_strand_id
1 'polypeptide(L)'
;MSEYINKLQREILPKINNIQNINILELGVQRGTSTNIFLKICENNDGYLISVDIDDCSNVSKNKRWKFIHSRDDDFSLIRNNINKELDVIFIDTLHEADHVEKIIYGYYDLLKVGGYLFIDDISHLPYLSEKPRNNFY
;
A
#
# COMPACT_ATOMS: atom_id res chain seq x y z
N MET A 1 13.38 -15.13 0.19
CA MET A 1 12.93 -14.82 0.08
C MET A 1 13.03 -14.12 -0.65
N SER A 2 13.05 -13.82 -0.70
CA SER A 2 12.44 -13.79 -1.94
C SER A 2 12.71 -12.54 -2.69
N GLU A 3 12.43 -12.58 -3.98
CA GLU A 3 12.53 -11.39 -4.78
C GLU A 3 11.61 -10.29 -4.29
N TYR A 4 10.49 -10.67 -3.69
CA TYR A 4 9.53 -9.71 -3.16
C TYR A 4 10.15 -8.88 -2.03
N ILE A 5 10.78 -9.53 -1.08
CA ILE A 5 11.44 -8.81 0.02
C ILE A 5 12.59 -7.98 -0.50
N ASN A 6 13.37 -8.52 -1.44
CA ASN A 6 14.48 -7.79 -2.03
C ASN A 6 13.98 -6.53 -2.76
N LYS A 7 12.86 -6.63 -3.46
CA LYS A 7 12.27 -5.49 -4.14
C LYS A 7 11.86 -4.41 -3.13
N LEU A 8 11.19 -4.80 -2.05
CA LEU A 8 10.81 -3.85 -1.02
C LEU A 8 12.05 -3.16 -0.44
N GLN A 9 13.09 -3.92 -0.12
CA GLN A 9 14.28 -3.36 0.51
C GLN A 9 15.09 -2.46 -0.41
N ARG A 10 15.15 -2.77 -1.69
CA ARG A 10 15.97 -2.00 -2.62
C ARG A 10 15.24 -0.83 -3.25
N GLU A 11 13.96 -0.99 -3.54
CA GLU A 11 13.25 0.00 -4.34
C GLU A 11 12.29 0.86 -3.55
N ILE A 12 11.72 0.35 -2.48
CA ILE A 12 10.67 1.06 -1.75
C ILE A 12 11.21 1.67 -0.45
N LEU A 13 11.83 0.86 0.39
CA LEU A 13 12.25 1.32 1.71
C LEU A 13 13.18 2.52 1.68
N PRO A 14 14.17 2.58 0.78
CA PRO A 14 15.07 3.75 0.78
C PRO A 14 14.35 5.07 0.52
N LYS A 15 13.19 5.02 -0.15
CA LYS A 15 12.44 6.23 -0.46
C LYS A 15 11.59 6.70 0.71
N ILE A 16 11.20 5.81 1.62
CA ILE A 16 10.21 6.14 2.63
C ILE A 16 10.70 6.00 4.07
N ASN A 17 11.82 5.34 4.30
CA ASN A 17 12.26 5.01 5.67
C ASN A 17 12.70 6.22 6.49
N ASN A 18 12.80 7.40 5.88
CA ASN A 18 13.15 8.63 6.60
C ASN A 18 11.96 9.56 6.84
N ILE A 19 10.77 9.16 6.42
CA ILE A 19 9.59 10.01 6.58
C ILE A 19 9.08 9.92 8.02
N GLN A 20 9.14 11.00 8.74
CA GLN A 20 8.65 11.04 10.12
C GLN A 20 7.14 11.16 10.15
N ASN A 21 6.52 10.53 11.16
CA ASN A 21 5.06 10.49 11.30
C ASN A 21 4.39 9.95 10.04
N ILE A 22 5.01 8.95 9.43
CA ILE A 22 4.58 8.42 8.14
C ILE A 22 3.18 7.78 8.25
N ASN A 23 2.34 8.08 7.26
CA ASN A 23 1.00 7.49 7.16
C ASN A 23 0.94 6.67 5.88
N ILE A 24 0.67 5.37 6.03
CA ILE A 24 0.70 4.41 4.94
C ILE A 24 -0.67 3.76 4.78
N LEU A 25 -1.15 3.68 3.55
CA LEU A 25 -2.30 2.85 3.19
C LEU A 25 -1.79 1.66 2.38
N GLU A 26 -2.06 0.46 2.86
CA GLU A 26 -1.69 -0.77 2.17
C GLU A 26 -2.96 -1.48 1.72
N LEU A 27 -3.06 -1.74 0.42
CA LEU A 27 -4.17 -2.48 -0.15
C LEU A 27 -3.67 -3.86 -0.54
N GLY A 28 -4.03 -4.86 0.25
CA GLY A 28 -3.55 -6.23 0.13
C GLY A 28 -2.56 -6.56 1.23
N VAL A 29 -2.89 -7.52 2.07
CA VAL A 29 -2.07 -7.93 3.23
C VAL A 29 -1.52 -9.34 3.03
N GLN A 30 -2.40 -10.26 2.67
CA GLN A 30 -2.09 -11.68 2.50
C GLN A 30 -1.41 -12.25 3.75
N ARG A 31 -0.16 -12.68 3.66
CA ARG A 31 0.58 -13.26 4.78
C ARG A 31 1.18 -12.22 5.71
N GLY A 32 1.11 -10.96 5.32
CA GLY A 32 1.63 -9.88 6.16
C GLY A 32 3.10 -9.55 5.97
N THR A 33 3.71 -10.02 4.89
CA THR A 33 5.13 -9.75 4.64
C THR A 33 5.40 -8.26 4.52
N SER A 34 4.70 -7.57 3.62
CA SER A 34 4.85 -6.12 3.47
C SER A 34 4.32 -5.39 4.69
N THR A 35 3.22 -5.88 5.26
CA THR A 35 2.62 -5.28 6.45
C THR A 35 3.64 -5.16 7.58
N ASN A 36 4.34 -6.24 7.88
CA ASN A 36 5.31 -6.23 8.98
C ASN A 36 6.51 -5.33 8.68
N ILE A 37 6.91 -5.24 7.41
CA ILE A 37 7.98 -4.33 7.01
C ILE A 37 7.55 -2.88 7.22
N PHE A 38 6.35 -2.52 6.77
CA PHE A 38 5.84 -1.16 6.94
C PHE A 38 5.63 -0.82 8.42
N LEU A 39 5.19 -1.78 9.22
CA LEU A 39 5.01 -1.54 10.65
C LEU A 39 6.34 -1.24 11.34
N LYS A 40 7.41 -1.87 10.88
CA LYS A 40 8.74 -1.57 11.42
C LYS A 40 9.12 -0.11 11.17
N ILE A 41 8.81 0.39 9.99
CA ILE A 41 9.04 1.81 9.67
C ILE A 41 8.17 2.68 10.56
N CYS A 42 6.91 2.33 10.74
CA CYS A 42 5.99 3.09 11.58
C CYS A 42 6.48 3.15 13.03
N GLU A 43 7.01 2.03 13.53
CA GLU A 43 7.57 2.02 14.88
C GLU A 43 8.76 2.97 15.02
N ASN A 44 9.63 2.96 14.03
CA ASN A 44 10.84 3.78 14.06
C ASN A 44 10.54 5.26 13.83
N ASN A 45 9.50 5.57 13.08
CA ASN A 45 9.23 6.94 12.62
C ASN A 45 7.94 7.53 13.19
N ASP A 46 7.38 6.91 14.22
CA ASP A 46 6.15 7.38 14.86
C ASP A 46 5.01 7.49 13.85
N GLY A 47 4.89 6.48 13.00
CA GLY A 47 3.91 6.45 11.92
C GLY A 47 2.73 5.55 12.20
N TYR A 48 1.86 5.42 11.21
CA TYR A 48 0.65 4.62 11.31
C TYR A 48 0.36 3.94 9.98
N LEU A 49 -0.09 2.68 10.06
CA LEU A 49 -0.41 1.87 8.88
C LEU A 49 -1.87 1.46 8.90
N ILE A 50 -2.56 1.72 7.80
CA ILE A 50 -3.90 1.20 7.57
C ILE A 50 -3.80 0.20 6.44
N SER A 51 -4.27 -1.02 6.68
CA SER A 51 -4.22 -2.09 5.69
C SER A 51 -5.61 -2.65 5.43
N VAL A 52 -5.86 -3.04 4.18
CA VAL A 52 -7.14 -3.55 3.74
C VAL A 52 -6.92 -4.88 3.03
N ASP A 53 -7.78 -5.85 3.30
CA ASP A 53 -7.78 -7.11 2.57
C ASP A 53 -9.18 -7.67 2.53
N ILE A 54 -9.50 -8.39 1.46
CA ILE A 54 -10.78 -9.06 1.32
C ILE A 54 -10.87 -10.28 2.24
N ASP A 55 -9.74 -10.85 2.59
CA ASP A 55 -9.66 -11.91 3.57
C ASP A 55 -9.42 -11.33 4.95
N ASP A 56 -9.83 -12.05 5.99
CA ASP A 56 -9.59 -11.58 7.35
C ASP A 56 -8.15 -11.84 7.76
N CYS A 57 -7.34 -10.81 7.65
CA CYS A 57 -5.93 -10.84 8.01
C CYS A 57 -5.67 -10.17 9.36
N SER A 58 -6.70 -10.02 10.18
CA SER A 58 -6.59 -9.27 11.45
C SER A 58 -5.59 -9.87 12.43
N ASN A 59 -5.25 -11.14 12.26
CA ASN A 59 -4.30 -11.80 13.14
C ASN A 59 -2.84 -11.66 12.72
N VAL A 60 -2.56 -10.94 11.63
CA VAL A 60 -1.19 -10.75 11.15
C VAL A 60 -0.36 -9.97 12.17
N SER A 61 -0.96 -9.01 12.84
CA SER A 61 -0.23 -8.20 13.81
C SER A 61 -1.16 -7.71 14.92
N LYS A 62 -0.57 -7.42 16.09
CA LYS A 62 -1.28 -6.76 17.19
C LYS A 62 -0.67 -5.41 17.50
N ASN A 63 0.10 -4.87 16.57
CA ASN A 63 0.76 -3.60 16.73
C ASN A 63 -0.28 -2.48 16.84
N LYS A 64 -0.12 -1.59 17.81
CA LYS A 64 -1.07 -0.50 18.02
C LYS A 64 -1.03 0.55 16.91
N ARG A 65 0.02 0.54 16.11
CA ARG A 65 0.15 1.45 14.97
C ARG A 65 -0.49 0.89 13.70
N TRP A 66 -1.23 -0.20 13.83
CA TRP A 66 -1.87 -0.86 12.71
C TRP A 66 -3.38 -0.88 12.86
N LYS A 67 -4.06 -0.49 11.80
CA LYS A 67 -5.51 -0.69 11.69
C LYS A 67 -5.78 -1.56 10.49
N PHE A 68 -6.43 -2.70 10.72
CA PHE A 68 -6.83 -3.59 9.63
C PHE A 68 -8.30 -3.38 9.32
N ILE A 69 -8.61 -3.26 8.03
CA ILE A 69 -9.99 -3.14 7.54
C ILE A 69 -10.27 -4.36 6.68
N HIS A 70 -11.21 -5.19 7.13
CA HIS A 70 -11.62 -6.38 6.39
C HIS A 70 -12.68 -5.95 5.37
N SER A 71 -12.26 -5.75 4.13
CA SER A 71 -13.12 -5.17 3.09
C SER A 71 -12.52 -5.38 1.72
N ARG A 72 -13.36 -5.22 0.71
CA ARG A 72 -12.86 -5.05 -0.65
C ARG A 72 -12.07 -3.75 -0.72
N ASP A 73 -11.04 -3.73 -1.56
CA ASP A 73 -10.20 -2.55 -1.74
C ASP A 73 -10.95 -1.40 -2.43
N ASP A 74 -12.07 -1.69 -3.10
CA ASP A 74 -12.86 -0.68 -3.78
C ASP A 74 -14.07 -0.20 -2.98
N ASP A 75 -14.17 -0.54 -1.71
CA ASP A 75 -15.17 0.07 -0.83
C ASP A 75 -14.65 1.43 -0.39
N PHE A 76 -14.67 2.37 -1.32
CA PHE A 76 -14.05 3.68 -1.13
C PHE A 76 -14.62 4.42 0.07
N SER A 77 -15.92 4.37 0.24
CA SER A 77 -16.57 5.10 1.34
C SER A 77 -16.06 4.60 2.70
N LEU A 78 -16.06 3.29 2.90
CA LEU A 78 -15.61 2.70 4.16
C LEU A 78 -14.15 3.02 4.44
N ILE A 79 -13.31 2.81 3.43
CA ILE A 79 -11.86 2.96 3.61
C ILE A 79 -11.51 4.43 3.81
N ARG A 80 -12.06 5.33 2.99
CA ARG A 80 -11.77 6.76 3.12
C ARG A 80 -12.25 7.31 4.46
N ASN A 81 -13.34 6.81 5.00
CA ASN A 81 -13.83 7.24 6.31
C ASN A 81 -12.89 6.85 7.46
N ASN A 82 -12.01 5.91 7.22
CA ASN A 82 -11.01 5.50 8.22
C ASN A 82 -9.68 6.23 8.06
N ILE A 83 -9.56 7.09 7.05
CA ILE A 83 -8.33 7.83 6.79
C ILE A 83 -8.61 9.30 7.11
N ASN A 84 -8.00 9.80 8.18
CA ASN A 84 -8.23 11.17 8.64
C ASN A 84 -7.00 12.05 8.53
N LYS A 85 -5.94 11.58 7.88
CA LYS A 85 -4.71 12.35 7.64
C LYS A 85 -4.27 12.11 6.21
N GLU A 86 -3.52 13.06 5.65
CA GLU A 86 -2.92 12.85 4.35
C GLU A 86 -1.96 11.66 4.39
N LEU A 87 -1.90 10.92 3.31
CA LEU A 87 -1.05 9.75 3.21
C LEU A 87 0.30 10.12 2.60
N ASP A 88 1.36 9.53 3.15
CA ASP A 88 2.69 9.63 2.56
C ASP A 88 2.91 8.54 1.53
N VAL A 89 2.26 7.39 1.72
CA VAL A 89 2.47 6.21 0.89
C VAL A 89 1.14 5.51 0.66
N ILE A 90 0.90 5.12 -0.58
CA ILE A 90 -0.14 4.15 -0.93
C ILE A 90 0.55 2.97 -1.61
N PHE A 91 0.37 1.78 -1.05
CA PHE A 91 0.96 0.56 -1.60
C PHE A 91 -0.16 -0.35 -2.06
N ILE A 92 -0.17 -0.69 -3.35
CA ILE A 92 -1.23 -1.50 -3.95
C ILE A 92 -0.67 -2.87 -4.31
N ASP A 93 -1.20 -3.91 -3.68
CA ASP A 93 -0.84 -5.29 -3.94
C ASP A 93 -2.11 -6.14 -3.88
N THR A 94 -3.05 -5.81 -4.75
CA THR A 94 -4.35 -6.49 -4.79
C THR A 94 -4.54 -7.15 -6.14
N LEU A 95 -5.75 -7.07 -6.70
CA LEU A 95 -6.05 -7.67 -7.98
C LEU A 95 -5.23 -7.02 -9.09
N HIS A 96 -4.55 -7.86 -9.89
CA HIS A 96 -3.55 -7.41 -10.85
C HIS A 96 -4.12 -7.14 -12.24
N GLU A 97 -5.32 -6.61 -12.33
CA GLU A 97 -5.92 -6.19 -13.59
C GLU A 97 -5.79 -4.68 -13.73
N ALA A 98 -5.44 -4.22 -14.95
CA ALA A 98 -5.20 -2.80 -15.18
C ALA A 98 -6.41 -1.94 -14.84
N ASP A 99 -7.59 -2.37 -15.26
CA ASP A 99 -8.80 -1.58 -15.03
C ASP A 99 -9.09 -1.43 -13.54
N HIS A 100 -8.88 -2.50 -12.79
CA HIS A 100 -9.08 -2.46 -11.34
C HIS A 100 -8.05 -1.56 -10.67
N VAL A 101 -6.79 -1.70 -11.05
CA VAL A 101 -5.72 -0.87 -10.49
C VAL A 101 -5.96 0.61 -10.78
N GLU A 102 -6.37 0.95 -12.00
CA GLU A 102 -6.71 2.33 -12.33
C GLU A 102 -7.85 2.85 -11.45
N LYS A 103 -8.88 2.05 -11.27
CA LYS A 103 -10.02 2.41 -10.43
C LYS A 103 -9.57 2.70 -9.00
N ILE A 104 -8.69 1.87 -8.46
CA ILE A 104 -8.16 2.04 -7.12
C ILE A 104 -7.33 3.32 -7.03
N ILE A 105 -6.48 3.57 -8.00
CA ILE A 105 -5.67 4.79 -8.02
C ILE A 105 -6.58 6.02 -7.99
N TYR A 106 -7.57 6.07 -8.87
CA TYR A 106 -8.48 7.23 -8.90
C TYR A 106 -9.28 7.35 -7.62
N GLY A 107 -9.59 6.25 -6.96
CA GLY A 107 -10.37 6.28 -5.73
C GLY A 107 -9.63 6.81 -4.52
N TYR A 108 -8.30 6.76 -4.52
CA TYR A 108 -7.51 7.13 -3.34
C TYR A 108 -6.42 8.18 -3.60
N TYR A 109 -6.16 8.50 -4.86
CA TYR A 109 -5.02 9.33 -5.19
C TYR A 109 -5.05 10.70 -4.49
N ASP A 110 -6.23 11.28 -4.35
CA ASP A 110 -6.38 12.58 -3.70
C ASP A 110 -6.04 12.56 -2.20
N LEU A 111 -5.96 11.37 -1.60
CA LEU A 111 -5.55 11.24 -0.21
C LEU A 111 -4.03 11.31 -0.04
N LEU A 112 -3.31 11.16 -1.14
CA LEU A 112 -1.85 11.18 -1.11
C LEU A 112 -1.36 12.61 -1.12
N LYS A 113 -0.48 12.95 -0.19
CA LYS A 113 0.03 14.31 -0.12
C LYS A 113 0.97 14.59 -1.29
N VAL A 114 1.18 15.86 -1.58
CA VAL A 114 2.14 16.27 -2.61
C VAL A 114 3.53 15.78 -2.20
N GLY A 115 4.21 15.11 -3.13
CA GLY A 115 5.49 14.49 -2.83
C GLY A 115 5.41 13.10 -2.25
N GLY A 116 4.19 12.58 -2.04
CA GLY A 116 4.02 11.21 -1.56
C GLY A 116 4.30 10.17 -2.64
N TYR A 117 4.30 8.92 -2.22
CA TYR A 117 4.67 7.81 -3.10
C TYR A 117 3.51 6.85 -3.31
N LEU A 118 3.33 6.45 -4.56
CA LEU A 118 2.38 5.41 -4.92
C LEU A 118 3.18 4.23 -5.49
N PHE A 119 3.07 3.08 -4.84
CA PHE A 119 3.74 1.87 -5.30
C PHE A 119 2.69 0.85 -5.71
N ILE A 120 2.93 0.17 -6.83
CA ILE A 120 2.05 -0.86 -7.34
C ILE A 120 2.88 -2.11 -7.57
N ASP A 121 2.53 -3.19 -6.87
CA ASP A 121 3.27 -4.44 -6.99
C ASP A 121 2.76 -5.29 -8.14
N ASP A 122 3.69 -5.97 -8.81
CA ASP A 122 3.41 -6.99 -9.82
C ASP A 122 2.66 -6.52 -11.08
N ILE A 123 2.57 -5.23 -11.35
CA ILE A 123 1.91 -4.81 -12.59
C ILE A 123 2.76 -5.15 -13.81
N SER A 124 4.03 -5.44 -13.62
CA SER A 124 4.90 -5.82 -14.73
C SER A 124 4.50 -7.15 -15.39
N HIS A 125 3.68 -7.93 -14.71
CA HIS A 125 3.21 -9.21 -15.26
C HIS A 125 1.97 -9.06 -16.13
N LEU A 126 1.41 -7.89 -16.22
CA LEU A 126 0.17 -7.68 -16.95
C LEU A 126 0.48 -7.44 -18.43
N PRO A 127 0.01 -8.32 -19.35
CA PRO A 127 0.39 -8.25 -20.74
C PRO A 127 0.09 -6.92 -21.42
N TYR A 128 -0.99 -6.28 -21.03
CA TYR A 128 -1.38 -5.02 -21.67
C TYR A 128 -0.45 -3.86 -21.32
N LEU A 129 0.43 -4.01 -20.37
CA LEU A 129 1.35 -2.93 -20.03
C LEU A 129 2.31 -2.61 -21.15
N SER A 130 2.61 -3.60 -22.02
CA SER A 130 3.45 -3.36 -23.17
C SER A 130 2.77 -2.44 -24.20
N GLU A 131 1.45 -2.43 -24.20
CA GLU A 131 0.67 -1.62 -25.14
C GLU A 131 0.33 -0.25 -24.56
N LYS A 132 0.22 -0.15 -23.26
CA LYS A 132 -0.16 1.07 -22.57
C LYS A 132 0.81 1.33 -21.43
N PRO A 133 1.95 1.95 -21.71
CA PRO A 133 2.97 2.16 -20.70
C PRO A 133 2.44 2.90 -19.48
N ARG A 134 2.87 2.47 -18.31
CA ARG A 134 2.51 3.05 -17.03
C ARG A 134 3.77 3.47 -16.30
N ASN A 135 4.58 4.21 -17.00
CA ASN A 135 5.95 4.49 -16.53
C ASN A 135 6.03 5.32 -15.25
N ASN A 136 4.94 5.94 -14.87
CA ASN A 136 4.95 6.83 -13.72
C ASN A 136 4.66 6.11 -12.40
N PHE A 137 4.50 4.80 -12.41
CA PHE A 137 4.19 4.04 -11.20
C PHE A 137 5.32 3.10 -10.86
N TYR A 138 5.52 2.90 -9.55
CA TYR A 138 6.60 2.06 -9.02
C TYR A 138 6.11 0.77 -8.42
#